data_42f14f01902fd2d3ba362f145b4f8aa2
#
_entry.id   42f14f01902fd2d3ba362f145b4f8aa2
#
_cell.length_a   1.000
_cell.length_b   1.000
_cell.length_c   1.000
_cell.angle_alpha   90.00
_cell.angle_beta   90.00
_cell.angle_gamma   90.00
#
_symmetry.space_group_name_H-M   'P 1'
#
loop_
_entity.id
_entity.type
_entity.pdbx_description
1 polymer ?
#
loop_
_entity_poly.entity_id
_entity_poly.type
_entity_poly.pdbx_seq_one_letter_code
_entity_poly.pdbx_strand_id
1 'polypeptide(L)'
;DSNIIIIGATNRLDLLDDALLRPGRFDRHIHISAPNVRTRYEILKVHTNNKPLDKSVDLNLLARKTHGFNGAHLANIANEAAIFAVRDSSELITSEHFDKALERVIAGVESKSSALIEKEKRIVSYHEAGHALVSNLLNICKIQKISIIPRGEALGYVLQLPDEDRYIYTKSELISKIQILLAGKAAEELIFDHQSTGAKDDLQKVTDIATN
;
A
#
# COMPACT_ATOMS: atom_id res chain seq x y z
N ASP A 1 15.91 -9.97 -44.83
CA ASP A 1 14.65 -10.14 -44.08
C ASP A 1 14.77 -11.42 -43.22
N SER A 2 15.15 -11.25 -41.99
CA SER A 2 15.20 -12.35 -41.03
C SER A 2 13.83 -12.44 -40.33
N ASN A 3 13.29 -13.66 -40.17
CA ASN A 3 12.05 -13.93 -39.44
C ASN A 3 12.28 -13.80 -37.93
N ILE A 4 12.88 -12.68 -37.47
CA ILE A 4 13.21 -12.42 -36.07
C ILE A 4 12.32 -11.29 -35.58
N ILE A 5 11.62 -11.53 -34.47
CA ILE A 5 10.88 -10.50 -33.74
C ILE A 5 11.68 -10.15 -32.48
N ILE A 6 11.98 -8.85 -32.33
CA ILE A 6 12.69 -8.36 -31.15
C ILE A 6 11.64 -7.73 -30.21
N ILE A 7 11.63 -8.16 -28.96
CA ILE A 7 10.75 -7.62 -27.91
C ILE A 7 11.65 -7.08 -26.79
N GLY A 8 11.44 -5.81 -26.43
CA GLY A 8 12.09 -5.16 -25.29
C GLY A 8 11.07 -4.80 -24.23
N ALA A 9 11.49 -4.70 -22.97
CA ALA A 9 10.67 -4.22 -21.88
C ALA A 9 11.45 -3.21 -21.03
N THR A 10 10.81 -2.13 -20.62
CA THR A 10 11.38 -1.10 -19.75
C THR A 10 10.31 -0.48 -18.87
N ASN A 11 10.66 -0.05 -17.65
CA ASN A 11 9.80 0.78 -16.80
C ASN A 11 9.97 2.29 -17.12
N ARG A 12 11.02 2.67 -17.87
CA ARG A 12 11.39 4.05 -18.14
C ARG A 12 11.52 4.24 -19.64
N LEU A 13 10.39 4.45 -20.32
CA LEU A 13 10.39 4.73 -21.76
C LEU A 13 11.10 6.07 -22.07
N ASP A 14 11.01 7.02 -21.14
CA ASP A 14 11.61 8.34 -21.19
C ASP A 14 13.15 8.35 -21.20
N LEU A 15 13.80 7.25 -20.81
CA LEU A 15 15.25 7.10 -20.85
C LEU A 15 15.79 6.45 -22.12
N LEU A 16 14.90 5.97 -23.00
CA LEU A 16 15.32 5.39 -24.26
C LEU A 16 15.60 6.50 -25.28
N ASP A 17 16.63 6.27 -26.10
CA ASP A 17 16.91 7.13 -27.23
C ASP A 17 15.72 7.13 -28.21
N ASP A 18 15.23 8.31 -28.58
CA ASP A 18 14.11 8.50 -29.52
C ASP A 18 14.35 7.77 -30.85
N ALA A 19 15.62 7.58 -31.23
CA ALA A 19 15.97 6.83 -32.42
C ALA A 19 15.54 5.36 -32.35
N LEU A 20 15.46 4.76 -31.15
CA LEU A 20 14.96 3.38 -30.96
C LEU A 20 13.45 3.28 -31.14
N LEU A 21 12.73 4.36 -30.89
CA LEU A 21 11.27 4.42 -30.94
C LEU A 21 10.71 4.79 -32.32
N ARG A 22 11.59 5.06 -33.30
CA ARG A 22 11.16 5.42 -34.65
C ARG A 22 10.60 4.20 -35.42
N PRO A 23 9.71 4.46 -36.41
CA PRO A 23 9.16 3.41 -37.27
C PRO A 23 10.24 2.49 -37.87
N GLY A 24 9.99 1.18 -37.88
CA GLY A 24 10.92 0.15 -38.33
C GLY A 24 11.92 -0.33 -37.27
N ARG A 25 11.77 0.11 -36.03
CA ARG A 25 12.51 -0.37 -34.83
C ARG A 25 11.55 -0.82 -33.78
N PHE A 26 11.55 -0.23 -32.56
CA PHE A 26 10.53 -0.47 -31.54
C PHE A 26 9.35 0.48 -31.77
N ASP A 27 8.61 0.25 -32.82
CA ASP A 27 7.50 1.10 -33.27
C ASP A 27 6.14 0.70 -32.66
N ARG A 28 6.06 -0.44 -32.02
CA ARG A 28 4.86 -0.90 -31.33
C ARG A 28 5.06 -0.89 -29.82
N HIS A 29 4.38 0.04 -29.15
CA HIS A 29 4.44 0.17 -27.72
C HIS A 29 3.18 -0.42 -27.09
N ILE A 30 3.36 -1.32 -26.13
CA ILE A 30 2.29 -1.87 -25.32
C ILE A 30 2.46 -1.35 -23.89
N HIS A 31 1.57 -0.48 -23.46
CA HIS A 31 1.56 0.02 -22.10
C HIS A 31 0.85 -0.96 -21.19
N ILE A 32 1.55 -1.48 -20.18
CA ILE A 32 0.99 -2.35 -19.15
C ILE A 32 0.63 -1.47 -17.94
N SER A 33 -0.64 -1.16 -17.80
CA SER A 33 -1.17 -0.39 -16.67
C SER A 33 -1.29 -1.22 -15.40
N ALA A 34 -1.49 -0.53 -14.26
CA ALA A 34 -1.79 -1.19 -13.00
C ALA A 34 -3.06 -2.08 -13.13
N PRO A 35 -3.04 -3.29 -12.55
CA PRO A 35 -4.14 -4.24 -12.68
C PRO A 35 -5.38 -3.77 -11.93
N ASN A 36 -6.56 -3.94 -12.53
CA ASN A 36 -7.85 -3.77 -11.87
C ASN A 36 -8.16 -4.98 -10.94
N VAL A 37 -9.23 -4.90 -10.15
CA VAL A 37 -9.62 -5.95 -9.17
C VAL A 37 -9.66 -7.35 -9.81
N ARG A 38 -10.26 -7.50 -10.99
CA ARG A 38 -10.37 -8.79 -11.69
C ARG A 38 -8.99 -9.31 -12.08
N THR A 39 -8.15 -8.46 -12.63
CA THR A 39 -6.77 -8.85 -13.01
C THR A 39 -5.94 -9.18 -11.77
N ARG A 40 -6.09 -8.44 -10.66
CA ARG A 40 -5.40 -8.76 -9.40
C ARG A 40 -5.82 -10.13 -8.86
N TYR A 41 -7.12 -10.47 -8.94
CA TYR A 41 -7.59 -11.81 -8.59
C TYR A 41 -6.91 -12.90 -9.41
N GLU A 42 -6.84 -12.75 -10.75
CA GLU A 42 -6.17 -13.74 -11.61
C GLU A 42 -4.67 -13.84 -11.32
N ILE A 43 -3.99 -12.72 -11.05
CA ILE A 43 -2.57 -12.71 -10.63
C ILE A 43 -2.40 -13.44 -9.30
N LEU A 44 -3.22 -13.16 -8.30
CA LEU A 44 -3.17 -13.87 -7.02
C LEU A 44 -3.39 -15.37 -7.19
N LYS A 45 -4.33 -15.76 -8.03
CA LYS A 45 -4.61 -17.16 -8.35
C LYS A 45 -3.39 -17.86 -8.96
N VAL A 46 -2.68 -17.20 -9.88
CA VAL A 46 -1.43 -17.73 -10.46
C VAL A 46 -0.36 -17.94 -9.37
N HIS A 47 -0.16 -16.95 -8.49
CA HIS A 47 0.88 -17.03 -7.44
C HIS A 47 0.52 -17.90 -6.25
N THR A 48 -0.72 -18.35 -6.15
CA THR A 48 -1.18 -19.26 -5.09
C THR A 48 -1.50 -20.67 -5.57
N ASN A 49 -1.45 -20.93 -6.89
CA ASN A 49 -1.85 -22.20 -7.49
C ASN A 49 -1.14 -23.45 -6.92
N ASN A 50 0.11 -23.28 -6.50
CA ASN A 50 0.95 -24.35 -5.92
C ASN A 50 1.12 -24.21 -4.40
N LYS A 51 0.28 -23.45 -3.73
CA LYS A 51 0.34 -23.22 -2.28
C LYS A 51 -0.87 -23.84 -1.57
N PRO A 52 -0.67 -24.47 -0.42
CA PRO A 52 -1.75 -25.10 0.35
C PRO A 52 -2.59 -24.00 1.04
N LEU A 53 -3.68 -23.59 0.42
CA LEU A 53 -4.59 -22.58 0.98
C LEU A 53 -5.64 -23.21 1.89
N ASP A 54 -5.90 -22.57 3.02
CA ASP A 54 -7.05 -22.87 3.87
C ASP A 54 -8.34 -22.35 3.25
N LYS A 55 -9.48 -22.95 3.62
CA LYS A 55 -10.81 -22.55 3.15
C LYS A 55 -11.22 -21.13 3.56
N SER A 56 -10.57 -20.55 4.57
CA SER A 56 -10.78 -19.16 5.01
C SER A 56 -10.27 -18.12 4.02
N VAL A 57 -9.42 -18.54 3.04
CA VAL A 57 -8.79 -17.61 2.09
C VAL A 57 -9.76 -17.27 0.96
N ASP A 58 -10.20 -16.02 0.93
CA ASP A 58 -10.95 -15.45 -0.19
C ASP A 58 -10.05 -14.54 -1.04
N LEU A 59 -9.60 -15.06 -2.20
CA LEU A 59 -8.75 -14.33 -3.14
C LEU A 59 -9.48 -13.13 -3.77
N ASN A 60 -10.83 -13.14 -3.87
CA ASN A 60 -11.59 -11.98 -4.34
C ASN A 60 -11.54 -10.85 -3.32
N LEU A 61 -11.73 -11.17 -2.05
CA LEU A 61 -11.60 -10.18 -0.97
C LEU A 61 -10.18 -9.62 -0.92
N LEU A 62 -9.16 -10.47 -1.05
CA LEU A 62 -7.76 -10.06 -1.08
C LEU A 62 -7.48 -9.14 -2.29
N ALA A 63 -8.01 -9.46 -3.48
CA ALA A 63 -7.88 -8.61 -4.66
C ALA A 63 -8.51 -7.22 -4.48
N ARG A 64 -9.62 -7.11 -3.73
CA ARG A 64 -10.23 -5.81 -3.36
C ARG A 64 -9.35 -5.04 -2.38
N LYS A 65 -8.80 -5.72 -1.36
CA LYS A 65 -7.89 -5.13 -0.36
C LYS A 65 -6.55 -4.63 -0.95
N THR A 66 -6.16 -5.04 -2.15
CA THR A 66 -4.86 -4.74 -2.78
C THR A 66 -4.96 -3.67 -3.87
N HIS A 67 -5.79 -2.64 -3.67
CA HIS A 67 -5.90 -1.50 -4.59
C HIS A 67 -4.53 -0.85 -4.85
N GLY A 68 -4.25 -0.53 -6.12
CA GLY A 68 -2.99 0.10 -6.55
C GLY A 68 -1.77 -0.84 -6.61
N PHE A 69 -1.93 -2.11 -6.23
CA PHE A 69 -0.82 -3.07 -6.28
C PHE A 69 -0.61 -3.61 -7.70
N ASN A 70 0.65 -3.71 -8.07
CA ASN A 70 1.08 -4.35 -9.32
C ASN A 70 1.33 -5.86 -9.11
N GLY A 71 1.66 -6.57 -10.19
CA GLY A 71 1.92 -8.01 -10.15
C GLY A 71 3.04 -8.42 -9.17
N ALA A 72 4.10 -7.63 -9.07
CA ALA A 72 5.21 -7.89 -8.15
C ALA A 72 4.77 -7.79 -6.68
N HIS A 73 3.97 -6.77 -6.34
CA HIS A 73 3.41 -6.65 -4.98
C HIS A 73 2.52 -7.85 -4.63
N LEU A 74 1.66 -8.31 -5.55
CA LEU A 74 0.77 -9.44 -5.34
C LEU A 74 1.53 -10.76 -5.19
N ALA A 75 2.57 -10.96 -6.01
CA ALA A 75 3.48 -12.10 -5.88
C ALA A 75 4.18 -12.11 -4.50
N ASN A 76 4.65 -10.94 -4.06
CA ASN A 76 5.28 -10.78 -2.75
C ASN A 76 4.32 -11.09 -1.60
N ILE A 77 3.06 -10.61 -1.66
CA ILE A 77 2.04 -10.95 -0.66
C ILE A 77 1.83 -12.47 -0.57
N ALA A 78 1.68 -13.14 -1.71
CA ALA A 78 1.48 -14.59 -1.73
C ALA A 78 2.68 -15.35 -1.17
N ASN A 79 3.90 -14.83 -1.36
CA ASN A 79 5.12 -15.42 -0.81
C ASN A 79 5.26 -15.13 0.70
N GLU A 80 5.03 -13.89 1.13
CA GLU A 80 5.07 -13.52 2.55
C GLU A 80 4.03 -14.27 3.38
N ALA A 81 2.81 -14.49 2.84
CA ALA A 81 1.79 -15.29 3.51
C ALA A 81 2.25 -16.74 3.73
N ALA A 82 2.96 -17.34 2.75
CA ALA A 82 3.55 -18.66 2.91
C ALA A 82 4.66 -18.68 3.98
N ILE A 83 5.50 -17.64 4.02
CA ILE A 83 6.54 -17.49 5.05
C ILE A 83 5.92 -17.37 6.44
N PHE A 84 4.82 -16.61 6.59
CA PHE A 84 4.11 -16.51 7.87
C PHE A 84 3.51 -17.85 8.29
N ALA A 85 2.91 -18.61 7.37
CA ALA A 85 2.39 -19.94 7.67
C ALA A 85 3.48 -20.88 8.19
N VAL A 86 4.66 -20.90 7.54
CA VAL A 86 5.82 -21.69 8.01
C VAL A 86 6.29 -21.24 9.40
N ARG A 87 6.35 -19.94 9.67
CA ARG A 87 6.75 -19.41 10.99
C ARG A 87 5.77 -19.79 12.09
N ASP A 88 4.47 -19.82 11.77
CA ASP A 88 3.40 -20.20 12.68
C ASP A 88 3.23 -21.72 12.76
N SER A 89 4.13 -22.51 12.10
CA SER A 89 4.07 -23.98 12.01
C SER A 89 2.73 -24.51 11.48
N SER A 90 2.11 -23.75 10.59
CA SER A 90 0.85 -24.09 9.95
C SER A 90 1.09 -24.81 8.62
N GLU A 91 0.37 -25.93 8.40
CA GLU A 91 0.41 -26.66 7.12
C GLU A 91 -0.36 -25.94 6.00
N LEU A 92 -1.30 -25.07 6.36
CA LEU A 92 -2.14 -24.32 5.43
C LEU A 92 -1.92 -22.81 5.59
N ILE A 93 -2.00 -22.10 4.48
CA ILE A 93 -1.97 -20.63 4.48
C ILE A 93 -3.38 -20.12 4.72
N THR A 94 -3.60 -19.45 5.84
CA THR A 94 -4.91 -18.89 6.25
C THR A 94 -5.10 -17.45 5.79
N SER A 95 -6.33 -16.93 5.91
CA SER A 95 -6.61 -15.53 5.68
C SER A 95 -5.79 -14.61 6.60
N GLU A 96 -5.51 -15.02 7.84
CA GLU A 96 -4.70 -14.27 8.80
C GLU A 96 -3.25 -14.10 8.30
N HIS A 97 -2.67 -15.14 7.69
CA HIS A 97 -1.33 -15.05 7.10
C HIS A 97 -1.29 -14.05 5.94
N PHE A 98 -2.36 -13.97 5.13
CA PHE A 98 -2.49 -12.97 4.08
C PHE A 98 -2.67 -11.56 4.65
N ASP A 99 -3.43 -11.37 5.72
CA ASP A 99 -3.59 -10.07 6.38
C ASP A 99 -2.25 -9.60 6.98
N LYS A 100 -1.47 -10.48 7.63
CA LYS A 100 -0.10 -10.20 8.09
C LYS A 100 0.84 -9.84 6.92
N ALA A 101 0.74 -10.56 5.80
CA ALA A 101 1.54 -10.31 4.61
C ALA A 101 1.20 -8.97 3.97
N LEU A 102 -0.08 -8.63 3.84
CA LEU A 102 -0.57 -7.36 3.33
C LEU A 102 -0.05 -6.20 4.17
N GLU A 103 -0.18 -6.32 5.50
CA GLU A 103 0.33 -5.34 6.46
C GLU A 103 1.86 -5.14 6.31
N ARG A 104 2.61 -6.23 6.16
CA ARG A 104 4.06 -6.17 5.96
C ARG A 104 4.46 -5.49 4.65
N VAL A 105 3.72 -5.73 3.58
CA VAL A 105 4.00 -5.13 2.26
C VAL A 105 3.65 -3.64 2.25
N ILE A 106 2.58 -3.22 2.93
CA ILE A 106 2.15 -1.81 2.99
C ILE A 106 2.98 -1.02 4.00
N ALA A 107 3.08 -1.50 5.23
CA ALA A 107 3.67 -0.76 6.35
C ALA A 107 5.17 -1.08 6.58
N GLY A 108 5.71 -2.08 5.88
CA GLY A 108 7.09 -2.51 6.05
C GLY A 108 7.30 -3.55 7.16
N VAL A 109 8.56 -3.88 7.39
CA VAL A 109 8.96 -4.85 8.40
C VAL A 109 8.88 -4.22 9.79
N GLU A 110 8.33 -4.95 10.75
CA GLU A 110 8.29 -4.54 12.16
C GLU A 110 9.71 -4.33 12.70
N SER A 111 9.95 -3.16 13.27
CA SER A 111 11.23 -2.83 13.90
C SER A 111 11.26 -3.33 15.34
N LYS A 112 11.92 -4.46 15.56
CA LYS A 112 12.11 -5.01 16.91
C LYS A 112 13.10 -4.20 17.78
N SER A 113 13.90 -3.35 17.16
CA SER A 113 14.94 -2.55 17.84
C SER A 113 14.47 -1.17 18.28
N SER A 114 13.37 -0.67 17.74
CA SER A 114 12.82 0.67 18.07
C SER A 114 11.81 0.56 19.21
N ALA A 115 12.32 0.40 20.44
CA ALA A 115 11.49 0.53 21.62
C ALA A 115 11.19 2.02 21.86
N LEU A 116 10.02 2.48 21.44
CA LEU A 116 9.53 3.82 21.79
C LEU A 116 9.45 3.96 23.31
N ILE A 117 9.94 5.06 23.85
CA ILE A 117 9.73 5.41 25.24
C ILE A 117 8.23 5.75 25.47
N GLU A 118 7.74 5.64 26.69
CA GLU A 118 6.31 5.85 27.00
C GLU A 118 5.79 7.22 26.53
N LYS A 119 6.63 8.25 26.61
CA LYS A 119 6.28 9.59 26.11
C LYS A 119 6.04 9.59 24.59
N GLU A 120 6.89 8.94 23.83
CA GLU A 120 6.77 8.82 22.37
C GLU A 120 5.57 7.95 21.97
N LYS A 121 5.35 6.81 22.64
CA LYS A 121 4.17 5.98 22.42
C LYS A 121 2.89 6.77 22.61
N ARG A 122 2.83 7.62 23.62
CA ARG A 122 1.67 8.48 23.86
C ARG A 122 1.45 9.48 22.73
N ILE A 123 2.52 10.14 22.26
CA ILE A 123 2.44 11.08 21.13
C ILE A 123 1.95 10.36 19.88
N VAL A 124 2.59 9.24 19.51
CA VAL A 124 2.20 8.43 18.34
C VAL A 124 0.76 7.94 18.46
N SER A 125 0.31 7.53 19.66
CA SER A 125 -1.07 7.05 19.85
C SER A 125 -2.11 8.12 19.54
N TYR A 126 -1.89 9.37 19.98
CA TYR A 126 -2.80 10.47 19.68
C TYR A 126 -2.72 10.90 18.22
N HIS A 127 -1.52 10.86 17.63
CA HIS A 127 -1.32 11.13 16.21
C HIS A 127 -2.14 10.17 15.34
N GLU A 128 -1.96 8.87 15.51
CA GLU A 128 -2.71 7.84 14.76
C GLU A 128 -4.22 7.87 15.07
N ALA A 129 -4.60 8.17 16.31
CA ALA A 129 -6.01 8.36 16.66
C ALA A 129 -6.62 9.57 15.93
N GLY A 130 -5.87 10.63 15.74
CA GLY A 130 -6.28 11.80 14.95
C GLY A 130 -6.61 11.43 13.52
N HIS A 131 -5.71 10.73 12.83
CA HIS A 131 -5.94 10.22 11.48
C HIS A 131 -7.18 9.33 11.42
N ALA A 132 -7.30 8.39 12.34
CA ALA A 132 -8.42 7.46 12.37
C ALA A 132 -9.76 8.17 12.63
N LEU A 133 -9.80 9.09 13.59
CA LEU A 133 -11.02 9.83 13.93
C LEU A 133 -11.53 10.64 12.75
N VAL A 134 -10.67 11.44 12.13
CA VAL A 134 -11.05 12.30 11.00
C VAL A 134 -11.41 11.45 9.77
N SER A 135 -10.69 10.37 9.50
CA SER A 135 -11.03 9.44 8.41
C SER A 135 -12.42 8.84 8.60
N ASN A 136 -12.75 8.42 9.82
CA ASN A 136 -14.07 7.85 10.14
C ASN A 136 -15.19 8.90 10.03
N LEU A 137 -14.96 10.12 10.51
CA LEU A 137 -15.95 11.21 10.42
C LEU A 137 -16.23 11.63 8.98
N LEU A 138 -15.21 11.67 8.13
CA LEU A 138 -15.35 12.00 6.72
C LEU A 138 -15.85 10.82 5.86
N ASN A 139 -15.90 9.62 6.42
CA ASN A 139 -16.40 8.40 5.78
C ASN A 139 -15.80 8.12 4.38
N ILE A 140 -14.49 8.37 4.22
CA ILE A 140 -13.80 8.21 2.92
C ILE A 140 -13.24 6.81 2.74
N CYS A 141 -12.69 6.23 3.81
CA CYS A 141 -12.09 4.90 3.79
C CYS A 141 -12.43 4.13 5.06
N LYS A 142 -12.56 2.82 4.93
CA LYS A 142 -12.70 1.95 6.10
C LYS A 142 -11.36 1.75 6.77
N ILE A 143 -11.32 2.02 8.07
CA ILE A 143 -10.15 1.75 8.89
C ILE A 143 -10.11 0.25 9.18
N GLN A 144 -9.03 -0.39 8.78
CA GLN A 144 -8.81 -1.82 9.04
C GLN A 144 -8.01 -2.04 10.33
N LYS A 145 -7.03 -1.16 10.57
CA LYS A 145 -6.13 -1.29 11.72
C LYS A 145 -5.51 0.05 12.08
N ILE A 146 -5.32 0.27 13.37
CA ILE A 146 -4.50 1.34 13.92
C ILE A 146 -3.37 0.66 14.70
N SER A 147 -2.14 1.07 14.48
CA SER A 147 -0.97 0.48 15.15
C SER A 147 0.03 1.56 15.56
N ILE A 148 0.61 1.40 16.74
CA ILE A 148 1.73 2.17 17.24
C ILE A 148 3.02 1.34 17.28
N ILE A 149 3.02 0.20 16.59
CA ILE A 149 4.22 -0.64 16.44
C ILE A 149 5.03 -0.07 15.29
N PRO A 150 6.29 0.34 15.54
CA PRO A 150 7.14 0.89 14.48
C PRO A 150 7.40 -0.10 13.35
N ARG A 151 7.27 0.40 12.11
CA ARG A 151 7.57 -0.36 10.89
C ARG A 151 8.32 0.50 9.88
N GLY A 152 9.46 0.00 9.40
CA GLY A 152 10.32 0.80 8.52
C GLY A 152 10.70 2.12 9.19
N GLU A 153 10.37 3.23 8.57
CA GLU A 153 10.59 4.59 9.11
C GLU A 153 9.38 5.14 9.89
N ALA A 154 8.22 4.48 9.81
CA ALA A 154 7.00 4.91 10.50
C ALA A 154 6.98 4.42 11.94
N LEU A 155 6.63 5.32 12.88
CA LEU A 155 6.49 5.02 14.31
C LEU A 155 5.11 4.44 14.66
N GLY A 156 4.12 4.70 13.82
CA GLY A 156 2.77 4.15 13.85
C GLY A 156 2.15 4.21 12.44
N TYR A 157 0.95 3.70 12.29
CA TYR A 157 0.20 3.82 11.04
C TYR A 157 -1.29 3.51 11.22
N VAL A 158 -2.11 4.11 10.39
CA VAL A 158 -3.52 3.72 10.17
C VAL A 158 -3.62 3.01 8.84
N LEU A 159 -3.97 1.72 8.87
CA LEU A 159 -4.24 0.95 7.65
C LEU A 159 -5.66 1.24 7.18
N GLN A 160 -5.75 1.94 6.07
CA GLN A 160 -6.99 2.28 5.40
C GLN A 160 -7.03 1.56 4.06
N LEU A 161 -8.12 0.88 3.77
CA LEU A 161 -8.31 0.22 2.49
C LEU A 161 -9.51 0.86 1.78
N PRO A 162 -9.34 1.31 0.53
CA PRO A 162 -10.47 1.79 -0.26
C PRO A 162 -11.42 0.65 -0.56
N ASP A 163 -12.72 0.93 -0.56
CA ASP A 163 -13.73 -0.07 -0.89
C ASP A 163 -13.73 -0.43 -2.39
N GLU A 164 -13.28 0.48 -3.26
CA GLU A 164 -13.28 0.33 -4.72
C GLU A 164 -12.03 0.91 -5.38
N ASP A 165 -11.70 0.42 -6.58
CA ASP A 165 -10.66 1.01 -7.43
C ASP A 165 -11.16 2.35 -7.98
N ARG A 166 -10.58 3.46 -7.53
CA ARG A 166 -10.94 4.81 -7.96
C ARG A 166 -9.76 5.47 -8.66
N TYR A 167 -10.03 6.01 -9.83
CA TYR A 167 -9.04 6.67 -10.69
C TYR A 167 -9.23 8.19 -10.76
N ILE A 168 -10.39 8.69 -10.30
CA ILE A 168 -10.73 10.11 -10.35
C ILE A 168 -11.19 10.54 -8.97
N TYR A 169 -10.66 11.66 -8.51
CA TYR A 169 -11.03 12.29 -7.25
C TYR A 169 -11.57 13.69 -7.50
N THR A 170 -12.64 14.04 -6.83
CA THR A 170 -13.17 15.40 -6.83
C THR A 170 -12.32 16.31 -5.92
N LYS A 171 -12.42 17.62 -6.12
CA LYS A 171 -11.76 18.61 -5.23
C LYS A 171 -12.13 18.40 -3.77
N SER A 172 -13.40 18.11 -3.48
CA SER A 172 -13.87 17.84 -2.12
C SER A 172 -13.17 16.64 -1.49
N GLU A 173 -13.01 15.55 -2.25
CA GLU A 173 -12.32 14.34 -1.78
C GLU A 173 -10.81 14.57 -1.56
N LEU A 174 -10.17 15.38 -2.41
CA LEU A 174 -8.77 15.76 -2.20
C LEU A 174 -8.60 16.61 -0.94
N ILE A 175 -9.52 17.57 -0.69
CA ILE A 175 -9.52 18.35 0.55
C ILE A 175 -9.69 17.43 1.75
N SER A 176 -10.61 16.47 1.69
CA SER A 176 -10.80 15.51 2.78
C SER A 176 -9.58 14.62 3.02
N LYS A 177 -8.87 14.22 1.97
CA LYS A 177 -7.57 13.51 2.12
C LYS A 177 -6.53 14.37 2.83
N ILE A 178 -6.43 15.65 2.47
CA ILE A 178 -5.55 16.61 3.16
C ILE A 178 -5.93 16.73 4.63
N GLN A 179 -7.22 16.85 4.96
CA GLN A 179 -7.70 16.92 6.34
C GLN A 179 -7.30 15.67 7.15
N ILE A 180 -7.44 14.48 6.56
CA ILE A 180 -7.02 13.23 7.20
C ILE A 180 -5.51 13.24 7.48
N LEU A 181 -4.69 13.64 6.50
CA LEU A 181 -3.23 13.69 6.64
C LEU A 181 -2.77 14.73 7.68
N LEU A 182 -3.49 15.83 7.84
CA LEU A 182 -3.17 16.85 8.86
C LEU A 182 -3.70 16.52 10.25
N ALA A 183 -4.63 15.56 10.36
CA ALA A 183 -5.33 15.25 11.61
C ALA A 183 -4.41 14.73 12.72
N GLY A 184 -3.36 13.96 12.36
CA GLY A 184 -2.37 13.50 13.34
C GLY A 184 -1.66 14.66 14.02
N LYS A 185 -1.19 15.63 13.21
CA LYS A 185 -0.54 16.83 13.70
C LYS A 185 -1.48 17.71 14.54
N ALA A 186 -2.73 17.87 14.11
CA ALA A 186 -3.74 18.62 14.85
C ALA A 186 -4.06 17.95 16.20
N ALA A 187 -4.08 16.63 16.27
CA ALA A 187 -4.27 15.89 17.52
C ALA A 187 -3.10 16.10 18.49
N GLU A 188 -1.86 16.10 18.01
CA GLU A 188 -0.69 16.42 18.84
C GLU A 188 -0.78 17.81 19.43
N GLU A 189 -1.10 18.82 18.62
CA GLU A 189 -1.22 20.20 19.05
C GLU A 189 -2.33 20.38 20.10
N LEU A 190 -3.50 19.75 19.87
CA LEU A 190 -4.63 19.83 20.79
C LEU A 190 -4.35 19.21 22.17
N ILE A 191 -3.56 18.14 22.24
CA ILE A 191 -3.34 17.37 23.47
C ILE A 191 -2.06 17.76 24.20
N PHE A 192 -1.02 18.13 23.46
CA PHE A 192 0.31 18.36 24.02
C PHE A 192 0.79 19.82 23.91
N ASP A 193 0.03 20.69 23.25
CA ASP A 193 0.40 22.09 22.97
C ASP A 193 1.75 22.21 22.19
N HIS A 194 2.12 21.17 21.48
CA HIS A 194 3.29 21.15 20.60
C HIS A 194 3.13 20.06 19.51
N GLN A 195 3.96 20.15 18.48
CA GLN A 195 3.98 19.23 17.34
C GLN A 195 5.33 18.52 17.30
N SER A 196 5.32 17.24 16.93
CA SER A 196 6.53 16.45 16.75
C SER A 196 7.01 16.45 15.29
N THR A 197 8.17 15.88 15.06
CA THR A 197 8.74 15.63 13.72
C THR A 197 8.08 14.44 13.02
N GLY A 198 7.21 13.68 13.68
CA GLY A 198 6.56 12.48 13.15
C GLY A 198 5.66 12.73 11.94
N ALA A 199 5.14 13.94 11.80
CA ALA A 199 4.25 14.34 10.70
C ALA A 199 4.97 14.69 9.37
N LYS A 200 6.28 14.43 9.22
CA LYS A 200 7.03 14.83 8.03
C LYS A 200 6.48 14.20 6.74
N ASP A 201 6.20 12.91 6.77
CA ASP A 201 5.67 12.16 5.62
C ASP A 201 4.25 12.62 5.24
N ASP A 202 3.41 12.89 6.23
CA ASP A 202 2.06 13.42 6.02
C ASP A 202 2.09 14.79 5.36
N LEU A 203 2.97 15.69 5.81
CA LEU A 203 3.13 17.03 5.23
C LEU A 203 3.64 16.95 3.78
N GLN A 204 4.53 16.00 3.48
CA GLN A 204 4.98 15.78 2.10
C GLN A 204 3.81 15.34 1.22
N LYS A 205 3.01 14.36 1.66
CA LYS A 205 1.81 13.89 0.95
C LYS A 205 0.78 15.01 0.77
N VAL A 206 0.58 15.86 1.77
CA VAL A 206 -0.30 17.04 1.65
C VAL A 206 0.20 17.98 0.57
N THR A 207 1.50 18.26 0.54
CA THR A 207 2.11 19.14 -0.48
C THR A 207 1.94 18.54 -1.88
N ASP A 208 2.18 17.23 -2.04
CA ASP A 208 2.02 16.53 -3.32
C ASP A 208 0.57 16.59 -3.81
N ILE A 209 -0.43 16.42 -2.91
CA ILE A 209 -1.86 16.53 -3.28
C ILE A 209 -2.25 17.97 -3.63
N ALA A 210 -1.67 18.97 -2.96
CA ALA A 210 -2.04 20.37 -3.15
C ALA A 210 -1.40 20.99 -4.40
N THR A 211 -0.31 20.41 -4.92
CA THR A 211 0.46 20.92 -6.07
C THR A 211 0.15 20.20 -7.39
N ASN A 212 -0.50 19.05 -7.35
CA ASN A 212 -0.96 18.28 -8.52
C ASN A 212 -2.44 18.54 -8.84
#